data_9b108fb80ad9c8b8999df71c285e0251
#
_entry.id   9b108fb80ad9c8b8999df71c285e0251
#
_cell.length_a   1.000
_cell.length_b   1.000
_cell.length_c   1.000
_cell.angle_alpha   90.00
_cell.angle_beta   90.00
_cell.angle_gamma   90.00
#
_symmetry.space_group_name_H-M   'P 1'
#
loop_
_entity.id
_entity.type
_entity.pdbx_description
1 polymer ?
#
loop_
_entity_poly.entity_id
_entity_poly.type
_entity_poly.pdbx_seq_one_letter_code
_entity_poly.pdbx_strand_id
1 'polypeptide(L)'
;MATIIDGKALAAKICAEVAVEAAKLPRKPKLAAVLVGNDPASQIYVRNKERDCVKCGIDSVRCDLPEETTQADLLELIGALNADESVDGILVQLPLPGHIDESVVINAIRPDKDIDAFHPMNVGRMIVGEPALWPCTPMGIMEMFREYGISLDGKVCVMVGRSNIVGRPMALLMLRANGTVVCCHSHTQNLAEMTRQADILVVAAGSPRLITGDMVKDGVVVIDVAMNRDPETGKFFGDVVFDEVEKKAAFITPVPGGVGPMTRAMLMKNILTAAQQHRETDK
;
A
#
# COMPACT_ATOMS: atom_id res chain seq x y z
N MET A 1 4.37 -13.30 -24.84
CA MET A 1 4.61 -13.36 -23.38
C MET A 1 4.49 -11.97 -22.83
N ALA A 2 3.84 -11.82 -21.68
CA ALA A 2 3.70 -10.54 -21.02
C ALA A 2 5.05 -9.97 -20.54
N THR A 3 5.14 -8.66 -20.47
CA THR A 3 6.23 -8.00 -19.72
C THR A 3 5.95 -8.14 -18.23
N ILE A 4 6.90 -8.72 -17.50
CA ILE A 4 6.78 -8.87 -16.04
C ILE A 4 7.13 -7.54 -15.37
N ILE A 5 6.23 -7.02 -14.55
CA ILE A 5 6.45 -5.81 -13.76
C ILE A 5 7.24 -6.20 -12.51
N ASP A 6 8.56 -5.94 -12.51
CA ASP A 6 9.44 -6.23 -11.38
C ASP A 6 9.34 -5.16 -10.30
N GLY A 7 8.39 -5.36 -9.37
CA GLY A 7 8.21 -4.46 -8.24
C GLY A 7 9.36 -4.49 -7.24
N LYS A 8 10.13 -5.58 -7.18
CA LYS A 8 11.29 -5.67 -6.28
C LYS A 8 12.45 -4.79 -6.76
N ALA A 9 12.73 -4.79 -8.05
CA ALA A 9 13.76 -3.92 -8.64
C ALA A 9 13.37 -2.46 -8.52
N LEU A 10 12.11 -2.12 -8.83
CA LEU A 10 11.60 -0.75 -8.72
C LEU A 10 11.60 -0.25 -7.26
N ALA A 11 11.18 -1.08 -6.31
CA ALA A 11 11.24 -0.74 -4.89
C ALA A 11 12.66 -0.45 -4.40
N ALA A 12 13.66 -1.22 -4.88
CA ALA A 12 15.06 -0.96 -4.54
C ALA A 12 15.55 0.39 -5.09
N LYS A 13 15.17 0.74 -6.32
CA LYS A 13 15.45 2.05 -6.94
C LYS A 13 14.87 3.20 -6.09
N ILE A 14 13.59 3.11 -5.75
CA ILE A 14 12.91 4.13 -4.93
C ILE A 14 13.53 4.25 -3.53
N CYS A 15 13.85 3.14 -2.87
CA CYS A 15 14.53 3.18 -1.58
C CYS A 15 15.90 3.87 -1.66
N ALA A 16 16.65 3.68 -2.75
CA ALA A 16 17.91 4.38 -2.96
C ALA A 16 17.71 5.89 -3.17
N GLU A 17 16.68 6.29 -3.92
CA GLU A 17 16.29 7.70 -4.08
C GLU A 17 15.89 8.33 -2.74
N VAL A 18 15.09 7.64 -1.94
CA VAL A 18 14.69 8.07 -0.58
C VAL A 18 15.92 8.27 0.30
N ALA A 19 16.88 7.34 0.27
CA ALA A 19 18.10 7.44 1.08
C ALA A 19 18.92 8.69 0.73
N VAL A 20 19.04 9.02 -0.56
CA VAL A 20 19.73 10.22 -1.02
C VAL A 20 19.03 11.49 -0.53
N GLU A 21 17.71 11.55 -0.61
CA GLU A 21 16.95 12.72 -0.15
C GLU A 21 16.91 12.82 1.38
N ALA A 22 16.79 11.69 2.09
CA ALA A 22 16.84 11.67 3.55
C ALA A 22 18.19 12.20 4.11
N ALA A 23 19.30 11.89 3.42
CA ALA A 23 20.64 12.36 3.81
C ALA A 23 20.82 13.88 3.69
N LYS A 24 19.97 14.58 2.92
CA LYS A 24 20.01 16.04 2.78
C LYS A 24 19.29 16.78 3.92
N LEU A 25 18.52 16.06 4.72
CA LEU A 25 17.76 16.66 5.80
C LEU A 25 18.66 16.94 7.04
N PRO A 26 18.39 17.99 7.83
CA PRO A 26 19.19 18.37 8.99
C PRO A 26 19.18 17.31 10.10
N ARG A 27 18.14 16.49 10.19
CA ARG A 27 18.08 15.26 10.97
C ARG A 27 17.44 14.15 10.14
N LYS A 28 17.75 12.90 10.47
CA LYS A 28 17.10 11.77 9.83
C LYS A 28 15.59 11.80 10.07
N PRO A 29 14.75 11.43 9.06
CA PRO A 29 13.35 11.12 9.30
C PRO A 29 13.22 10.02 10.36
N LYS A 30 12.15 10.04 11.15
CA LYS A 30 11.93 9.05 12.22
C LYS A 30 10.53 8.44 12.16
N LEU A 31 10.51 7.12 12.12
CA LEU A 31 9.30 6.30 12.20
C LEU A 31 9.07 5.78 13.62
N ALA A 32 7.85 5.92 14.14
CA ALA A 32 7.37 5.14 15.28
C ALA A 32 6.47 4.00 14.78
N ALA A 33 6.90 2.76 14.98
CA ALA A 33 6.16 1.56 14.62
C ALA A 33 5.57 0.92 15.88
N VAL A 34 4.24 0.91 15.97
CA VAL A 34 3.50 0.33 17.11
C VAL A 34 2.97 -1.04 16.72
N LEU A 35 3.24 -2.04 17.54
CA LEU A 35 2.75 -3.40 17.39
C LEU A 35 2.03 -3.82 18.69
N VAL A 36 0.79 -4.27 18.57
CA VAL A 36 0.02 -4.79 19.70
C VAL A 36 -0.15 -6.30 19.54
N GLY A 37 0.27 -7.05 20.55
CA GLY A 37 0.23 -8.51 20.52
C GLY A 37 1.41 -9.17 19.82
N ASN A 38 1.29 -10.49 19.67
CA ASN A 38 2.39 -11.36 19.23
C ASN A 38 2.13 -12.10 17.90
N ASP A 39 1.26 -11.56 17.04
CA ASP A 39 1.00 -12.20 15.74
C ASP A 39 2.29 -12.33 14.92
N PRO A 40 2.69 -13.57 14.54
CA PRO A 40 3.96 -13.79 13.84
C PRO A 40 4.07 -13.09 12.48
N ALA A 41 2.94 -12.92 11.77
CA ALA A 41 2.93 -12.25 10.49
C ALA A 41 3.19 -10.75 10.67
N SER A 42 2.52 -10.11 11.63
CA SER A 42 2.70 -8.70 11.99
C SER A 42 4.13 -8.42 12.43
N GLN A 43 4.75 -9.31 13.22
CA GLN A 43 6.15 -9.18 13.61
C GLN A 43 7.12 -9.20 12.41
N ILE A 44 6.86 -10.09 11.43
CA ILE A 44 7.65 -10.16 10.20
C ILE A 44 7.50 -8.86 9.39
N TYR A 45 6.27 -8.31 9.29
CA TYR A 45 6.03 -7.06 8.58
C TYR A 45 6.74 -5.87 9.22
N VAL A 46 6.64 -5.71 10.54
CA VAL A 46 7.34 -4.63 11.27
C VAL A 46 8.84 -4.77 11.10
N ARG A 47 9.43 -5.95 11.29
CA ARG A 47 10.86 -6.20 11.09
C ARG A 47 11.34 -5.87 9.68
N ASN A 48 10.54 -6.18 8.66
CA ASN A 48 10.87 -5.83 7.29
C ASN A 48 10.84 -4.31 7.07
N LYS A 49 9.87 -3.59 7.66
CA LYS A 49 9.79 -2.12 7.62
C LYS A 49 10.99 -1.47 8.31
N GLU A 50 11.40 -1.98 9.48
CA GLU A 50 12.63 -1.52 10.17
C GLU A 50 13.89 -1.68 9.31
N ARG A 51 14.05 -2.84 8.65
CA ARG A 51 15.17 -3.06 7.72
C ARG A 51 15.16 -2.09 6.54
N ASP A 52 13.96 -1.77 6.01
CA ASP A 52 13.84 -0.81 4.93
C ASP A 52 14.11 0.61 5.41
N CYS A 53 13.73 1.00 6.66
CA CYS A 53 14.14 2.25 7.29
C CYS A 53 15.66 2.40 7.32
N VAL A 54 16.38 1.38 7.80
CA VAL A 54 17.85 1.38 7.84
C VAL A 54 18.46 1.62 6.46
N LYS A 55 17.94 0.94 5.41
CA LYS A 55 18.42 1.11 4.02
C LYS A 55 18.16 2.52 3.49
N CYS A 56 17.06 3.13 3.90
CA CYS A 56 16.65 4.46 3.46
C CYS A 56 17.20 5.59 4.33
N GLY A 57 18.08 5.31 5.31
CA GLY A 57 18.62 6.34 6.20
C GLY A 57 17.57 6.95 7.14
N ILE A 58 16.50 6.22 7.45
CA ILE A 58 15.41 6.61 8.33
C ILE A 58 15.63 5.95 9.69
N ASP A 59 15.52 6.72 10.76
CA ASP A 59 15.54 6.17 12.12
C ASP A 59 14.18 5.55 12.45
N SER A 60 14.16 4.47 13.20
CA SER A 60 12.91 3.84 13.65
C SER A 60 12.94 3.52 15.12
N VAL A 61 11.82 3.76 15.78
CA VAL A 61 11.54 3.30 17.14
C VAL A 61 10.39 2.32 17.08
N ARG A 62 10.56 1.18 17.74
CA ARG A 62 9.54 0.14 17.84
C ARG A 62 8.91 0.18 19.23
N CYS A 63 7.58 0.20 19.25
CA CYS A 63 6.77 0.16 20.45
C CYS A 63 5.98 -1.16 20.45
N ASP A 64 6.50 -2.17 21.15
CA ASP A 64 5.82 -3.45 21.33
C ASP A 64 4.92 -3.39 22.55
N LEU A 65 3.64 -3.63 22.36
CA LEU A 65 2.62 -3.64 23.40
C LEU A 65 2.05 -5.06 23.58
N PRO A 66 1.76 -5.47 24.81
CA PRO A 66 1.07 -6.75 25.10
C PRO A 66 -0.27 -6.88 24.37
N GLU A 67 -0.73 -8.10 24.14
CA GLU A 67 -2.03 -8.35 23.50
C GLU A 67 -3.20 -7.81 24.33
N GLU A 68 -3.04 -7.77 25.66
CA GLU A 68 -4.02 -7.28 26.63
C GLU A 68 -4.06 -5.75 26.74
N THR A 69 -3.21 -5.04 26.00
CA THR A 69 -3.17 -3.55 26.00
C THR A 69 -4.56 -3.00 25.71
N THR A 70 -5.03 -2.13 26.59
CA THR A 70 -6.34 -1.52 26.40
C THR A 70 -6.31 -0.48 25.28
N GLN A 71 -7.47 -0.22 24.68
CA GLN A 71 -7.58 0.88 23.69
C GLN A 71 -7.16 2.22 24.30
N ALA A 72 -7.45 2.47 25.57
CA ALA A 72 -7.05 3.73 26.23
C ALA A 72 -5.53 3.88 26.33
N ASP A 73 -4.81 2.83 26.71
CA ASP A 73 -3.34 2.86 26.81
C ASP A 73 -2.70 3.04 25.42
N LEU A 74 -3.26 2.40 24.38
CA LEU A 74 -2.79 2.59 23.00
C LEU A 74 -3.02 4.03 22.53
N LEU A 75 -4.17 4.62 22.84
CA LEU A 75 -4.49 6.02 22.49
C LEU A 75 -3.58 7.01 23.25
N GLU A 76 -3.23 6.73 24.50
CA GLU A 76 -2.26 7.53 25.26
C GLU A 76 -0.88 7.52 24.60
N LEU A 77 -0.39 6.33 24.21
CA LEU A 77 0.87 6.20 23.47
C LEU A 77 0.82 6.98 22.15
N ILE A 78 -0.26 6.85 21.36
CA ILE A 78 -0.42 7.60 20.12
C ILE A 78 -0.43 9.10 20.39
N GLY A 79 -1.08 9.56 21.44
CA GLY A 79 -1.07 10.95 21.87
C GLY A 79 0.35 11.46 22.16
N ALA A 80 1.16 10.68 22.86
CA ALA A 80 2.57 11.00 23.12
C ALA A 80 3.40 11.05 21.84
N LEU A 81 3.22 10.08 20.93
CA LEU A 81 3.91 10.05 19.62
C LEU A 81 3.47 11.20 18.70
N ASN A 82 2.21 11.61 18.76
CA ASN A 82 1.71 12.78 18.06
C ASN A 82 2.38 14.07 18.54
N ALA A 83 2.63 14.20 19.84
CA ALA A 83 3.27 15.36 20.48
C ALA A 83 4.79 15.37 20.30
N ASP A 84 5.43 14.23 20.05
CA ASP A 84 6.89 14.15 19.85
C ASP A 84 7.27 14.70 18.46
N GLU A 85 7.82 15.91 18.41
CA GLU A 85 8.28 16.57 17.17
C GLU A 85 9.47 15.85 16.52
N SER A 86 10.16 14.96 17.22
CA SER A 86 11.20 14.13 16.64
C SER A 86 10.64 12.98 15.78
N VAL A 87 9.36 12.61 15.93
CA VAL A 87 8.67 11.55 15.17
C VAL A 87 7.98 12.17 13.95
N ASP A 88 8.39 11.76 12.76
CA ASP A 88 7.83 12.24 11.49
C ASP A 88 6.66 11.38 10.99
N GLY A 89 6.63 10.10 11.37
CA GLY A 89 5.57 9.19 10.98
C GLY A 89 5.21 8.17 12.06
N ILE A 90 3.94 7.85 12.16
CA ILE A 90 3.40 6.86 13.08
C ILE A 90 2.77 5.74 12.25
N LEU A 91 3.16 4.51 12.54
CA LEU A 91 2.59 3.30 11.98
C LEU A 91 2.01 2.46 13.11
N VAL A 92 0.72 2.18 13.08
CA VAL A 92 0.11 1.15 13.91
C VAL A 92 -0.12 -0.09 13.07
N GLN A 93 0.57 -1.17 13.36
CA GLN A 93 0.51 -2.39 12.54
C GLN A 93 -0.85 -3.08 12.71
N LEU A 94 -1.59 -3.21 11.62
CA LEU A 94 -2.85 -3.94 11.54
C LEU A 94 -2.61 -5.42 11.19
N PRO A 95 -3.52 -6.34 11.58
CA PRO A 95 -4.72 -6.09 12.38
C PRO A 95 -4.41 -5.88 13.87
N LEU A 96 -5.30 -5.20 14.58
CA LEU A 96 -5.27 -5.06 16.02
C LEU A 96 -6.05 -6.20 16.72
N PRO A 97 -5.79 -6.48 18.02
CA PRO A 97 -6.63 -7.37 18.82
C PRO A 97 -8.11 -6.96 18.79
N GLY A 98 -9.03 -7.92 18.75
CA GLY A 98 -10.46 -7.68 18.52
C GLY A 98 -11.20 -6.81 19.53
N HIS A 99 -10.58 -6.47 20.66
CA HIS A 99 -11.12 -5.56 21.68
C HIS A 99 -10.73 -4.09 21.42
N ILE A 100 -9.90 -3.82 20.41
CA ILE A 100 -9.47 -2.47 20.02
C ILE A 100 -10.14 -2.10 18.69
N ASP A 101 -10.80 -0.96 18.63
CA ASP A 101 -11.41 -0.43 17.42
C ASP A 101 -10.34 0.24 16.54
N GLU A 102 -10.02 -0.41 15.43
CA GLU A 102 -9.03 0.10 14.45
C GLU A 102 -9.40 1.50 13.93
N SER A 103 -10.69 1.80 13.77
CA SER A 103 -11.14 3.11 13.28
C SER A 103 -10.83 4.22 14.28
N VAL A 104 -11.04 3.97 15.57
CA VAL A 104 -10.71 4.92 16.64
C VAL A 104 -9.20 5.17 16.66
N VAL A 105 -8.39 4.11 16.54
CA VAL A 105 -6.92 4.18 16.53
C VAL A 105 -6.41 4.98 15.31
N ILE A 106 -6.90 4.70 14.11
CA ILE A 106 -6.52 5.41 12.89
C ILE A 106 -6.86 6.90 13.02
N ASN A 107 -8.05 7.24 13.54
CA ASN A 107 -8.47 8.62 13.74
C ASN A 107 -7.68 9.38 14.83
N ALA A 108 -7.00 8.69 15.74
CA ALA A 108 -6.18 9.29 16.77
C ALA A 108 -4.79 9.72 16.27
N ILE A 109 -4.31 9.15 15.18
CA ILE A 109 -3.04 9.55 14.57
C ILE A 109 -3.22 10.91 13.90
N ARG A 110 -2.28 11.86 14.12
CA ARG A 110 -2.29 13.11 13.36
C ARG A 110 -2.20 12.86 11.86
N PRO A 111 -3.03 13.50 11.03
CA PRO A 111 -3.04 13.27 9.57
C PRO A 111 -1.68 13.48 8.89
N ASP A 112 -0.86 14.41 9.39
CA ASP A 112 0.49 14.70 8.89
C ASP A 112 1.55 13.68 9.33
N LYS A 113 1.22 12.82 10.31
CA LYS A 113 2.06 11.69 10.76
C LYS A 113 1.50 10.32 10.36
N ASP A 114 0.31 10.26 9.76
CA ASP A 114 -0.32 9.03 9.28
C ASP A 114 0.32 8.57 7.97
N ILE A 115 1.43 7.87 8.07
CA ILE A 115 2.23 7.48 6.89
C ILE A 115 1.63 6.37 6.05
N ASP A 116 0.64 5.64 6.54
CA ASP A 116 -0.16 4.71 5.75
C ASP A 116 -1.27 5.43 4.95
N ALA A 117 -1.57 6.68 5.33
CA ALA A 117 -2.59 7.55 4.75
C ALA A 117 -4.02 6.95 4.81
N PHE A 118 -4.35 6.32 5.94
CA PHE A 118 -5.67 5.72 6.18
C PHE A 118 -6.62 6.66 6.93
N HIS A 119 -6.07 7.73 7.53
CA HIS A 119 -6.87 8.73 8.24
C HIS A 119 -7.91 9.37 7.30
N PRO A 120 -9.18 9.51 7.70
CA PRO A 120 -10.24 10.08 6.86
C PRO A 120 -9.91 11.45 6.25
N MET A 121 -9.13 12.28 6.95
CA MET A 121 -8.64 13.55 6.42
C MET A 121 -7.74 13.35 5.20
N ASN A 122 -6.80 12.39 5.24
CA ASN A 122 -5.89 12.09 4.12
C ASN A 122 -6.67 11.51 2.94
N VAL A 123 -7.64 10.63 3.21
CA VAL A 123 -8.55 10.10 2.18
C VAL A 123 -9.39 11.22 1.56
N GLY A 124 -9.93 12.14 2.38
CA GLY A 124 -10.70 13.30 1.90
C GLY A 124 -9.85 14.22 1.01
N ARG A 125 -8.63 14.56 1.45
CA ARG A 125 -7.67 15.36 0.66
C ARG A 125 -7.32 14.69 -0.68
N MET A 126 -7.20 13.37 -0.70
CA MET A 126 -6.97 12.63 -1.94
C MET A 126 -8.14 12.79 -2.93
N ILE A 127 -9.39 12.80 -2.44
CA ILE A 127 -10.59 13.00 -3.28
C ILE A 127 -10.60 14.39 -3.90
N VAL A 128 -10.34 15.43 -3.11
CA VAL A 128 -10.38 16.84 -3.58
C VAL A 128 -9.11 17.25 -4.33
N GLY A 129 -8.10 16.42 -4.38
CA GLY A 129 -6.89 16.68 -5.18
C GLY A 129 -5.75 17.37 -4.42
N GLU A 130 -5.80 17.42 -3.11
CA GLU A 130 -4.81 18.05 -2.22
C GLU A 130 -4.11 17.05 -1.27
N PRO A 131 -3.54 15.96 -1.79
CA PRO A 131 -2.94 14.96 -0.92
C PRO A 131 -1.64 15.48 -0.30
N ALA A 132 -1.48 15.22 0.99
CA ALA A 132 -0.19 15.36 1.67
C ALA A 132 0.56 14.02 1.65
N LEU A 133 -0.14 12.96 2.07
CA LEU A 133 0.33 11.57 2.06
C LEU A 133 -0.64 10.70 1.26
N TRP A 134 -0.12 9.61 0.70
CA TRP A 134 -0.89 8.71 -0.15
C TRP A 134 -0.90 7.28 0.39
N PRO A 135 -2.00 6.52 0.25
CA PRO A 135 -2.02 5.10 0.59
C PRO A 135 -0.91 4.35 -0.15
N CYS A 136 -0.05 3.66 0.61
CA CYS A 136 1.21 3.12 0.11
C CYS A 136 1.04 2.14 -1.05
N THR A 137 0.10 1.18 -0.95
CA THR A 137 -0.10 0.17 -1.99
C THR A 137 -0.63 0.79 -3.30
N PRO A 138 -1.69 1.59 -3.32
CA PRO A 138 -2.15 2.29 -4.52
C PRO A 138 -1.08 3.18 -5.14
N MET A 139 -0.34 3.93 -4.32
CA MET A 139 0.75 4.78 -4.82
C MET A 139 1.86 3.95 -5.47
N GLY A 140 2.22 2.79 -4.88
CA GLY A 140 3.19 1.87 -5.45
C GLY A 140 2.78 1.34 -6.82
N ILE A 141 1.48 1.08 -7.02
CA ILE A 141 0.93 0.66 -8.31
C ILE A 141 1.02 1.79 -9.34
N MET A 142 0.71 3.04 -8.94
CA MET A 142 0.87 4.19 -9.83
C MET A 142 2.32 4.42 -10.24
N GLU A 143 3.29 4.21 -9.34
CA GLU A 143 4.72 4.26 -9.68
C GLU A 143 5.13 3.13 -10.66
N MET A 144 4.54 1.93 -10.53
CA MET A 144 4.73 0.87 -11.53
C MET A 144 4.21 1.31 -12.90
N PHE A 145 3.02 1.87 -12.98
CA PHE A 145 2.49 2.37 -14.26
C PHE A 145 3.40 3.42 -14.87
N ARG A 146 3.92 4.34 -14.06
CA ARG A 146 4.85 5.38 -14.50
C ARG A 146 6.17 4.79 -15.03
N GLU A 147 6.79 3.87 -14.30
CA GLU A 147 8.08 3.26 -14.66
C GLU A 147 8.00 2.46 -15.95
N TYR A 148 6.90 1.74 -16.16
CA TYR A 148 6.68 0.92 -17.36
C TYR A 148 5.99 1.66 -18.51
N GLY A 149 5.78 2.98 -18.40
CA GLY A 149 5.14 3.78 -19.44
C GLY A 149 3.69 3.41 -19.74
N ILE A 150 2.98 2.89 -18.74
CA ILE A 150 1.58 2.46 -18.86
C ILE A 150 0.67 3.68 -18.62
N SER A 151 0.06 4.20 -19.69
CA SER A 151 -0.91 5.30 -19.59
C SER A 151 -2.30 4.79 -19.21
N LEU A 152 -2.94 5.49 -18.28
CA LEU A 152 -4.34 5.26 -17.89
C LEU A 152 -5.31 6.19 -18.63
N ASP A 153 -4.78 7.21 -19.32
CA ASP A 153 -5.58 8.23 -19.99
C ASP A 153 -6.52 7.62 -21.04
N GLY A 154 -7.83 7.80 -20.84
CA GLY A 154 -8.88 7.24 -21.69
C GLY A 154 -9.07 5.72 -21.61
N LYS A 155 -8.40 5.01 -20.69
CA LYS A 155 -8.46 3.56 -20.54
C LYS A 155 -9.61 3.12 -19.65
N VAL A 156 -10.14 1.93 -19.92
CA VAL A 156 -11.08 1.23 -19.02
C VAL A 156 -10.25 0.54 -17.95
N CYS A 157 -10.37 1.02 -16.72
CA CYS A 157 -9.68 0.52 -15.56
C CYS A 157 -10.67 -0.24 -14.67
N VAL A 158 -10.44 -1.52 -14.44
CA VAL A 158 -11.28 -2.34 -13.55
C VAL A 158 -10.53 -2.62 -12.26
N MET A 159 -11.14 -2.22 -11.14
CA MET A 159 -10.66 -2.51 -9.79
C MET A 159 -11.51 -3.63 -9.19
N VAL A 160 -10.92 -4.77 -8.90
CA VAL A 160 -11.57 -5.89 -8.21
C VAL A 160 -11.17 -5.87 -6.74
N GLY A 161 -12.10 -5.45 -5.90
CA GLY A 161 -11.92 -5.21 -4.47
C GLY A 161 -12.30 -3.78 -4.08
N ARG A 162 -12.80 -3.59 -2.85
CA ARG A 162 -13.28 -2.28 -2.36
C ARG A 162 -12.88 -1.97 -0.92
N SER A 163 -11.73 -2.51 -0.48
CA SER A 163 -11.21 -2.20 0.85
C SER A 163 -10.86 -0.71 0.97
N ASN A 164 -10.88 -0.20 2.21
CA ASN A 164 -10.51 1.20 2.48
C ASN A 164 -9.01 1.45 2.26
N ILE A 165 -8.19 0.40 2.37
CA ILE A 165 -6.73 0.51 2.31
C ILE A 165 -6.15 0.34 0.91
N VAL A 166 -6.87 -0.33 -0.01
CA VAL A 166 -6.40 -0.57 -1.40
C VAL A 166 -7.48 -0.24 -2.42
N GLY A 167 -8.62 -0.93 -2.39
CA GLY A 167 -9.59 -0.89 -3.50
C GLY A 167 -10.14 0.49 -3.79
N ARG A 168 -10.69 1.17 -2.78
CA ARG A 168 -11.24 2.53 -2.92
C ARG A 168 -10.17 3.57 -3.28
N PRO A 169 -9.01 3.62 -2.58
CA PRO A 169 -7.94 4.53 -2.95
C PRO A 169 -7.41 4.29 -4.36
N MET A 170 -7.24 3.03 -4.77
CA MET A 170 -6.76 2.70 -6.12
C MET A 170 -7.72 3.18 -7.20
N ALA A 171 -9.02 2.97 -6.99
CA ALA A 171 -10.05 3.46 -7.92
C ALA A 171 -10.00 4.99 -8.07
N LEU A 172 -9.79 5.73 -6.98
CA LEU A 172 -9.63 7.19 -7.01
C LEU A 172 -8.36 7.61 -7.76
N LEU A 173 -7.23 6.92 -7.56
CA LEU A 173 -5.99 7.23 -8.27
C LEU A 173 -6.10 6.96 -9.77
N MET A 174 -6.75 5.87 -10.17
CA MET A 174 -7.01 5.59 -11.58
C MET A 174 -7.92 6.63 -12.22
N LEU A 175 -8.97 7.07 -11.50
CA LEU A 175 -9.86 8.15 -11.93
C LEU A 175 -9.08 9.47 -12.11
N ARG A 176 -8.22 9.83 -11.17
CA ARG A 176 -7.35 11.03 -11.26
C ARG A 176 -6.38 10.98 -12.44
N ALA A 177 -6.00 9.79 -12.86
CA ALA A 177 -5.15 9.57 -14.03
C ALA A 177 -5.97 9.48 -15.35
N ASN A 178 -7.19 10.02 -15.38
CA ASN A 178 -8.12 10.05 -16.51
C ASN A 178 -8.60 8.66 -16.97
N GLY A 179 -8.52 7.63 -16.12
CA GLY A 179 -9.10 6.33 -16.39
C GLY A 179 -10.61 6.33 -16.21
N THR A 180 -11.33 5.56 -17.03
CA THR A 180 -12.74 5.22 -16.77
C THR A 180 -12.77 4.02 -15.83
N VAL A 181 -13.26 4.22 -14.60
CA VAL A 181 -13.09 3.23 -13.52
C VAL A 181 -14.36 2.44 -13.26
N VAL A 182 -14.25 1.12 -13.27
CA VAL A 182 -15.30 0.17 -12.85
C VAL A 182 -14.82 -0.52 -11.58
N CYS A 183 -15.59 -0.40 -10.48
CA CYS A 183 -15.29 -1.07 -9.21
C CYS A 183 -16.13 -2.33 -9.07
N CYS A 184 -15.46 -3.50 -8.98
CA CYS A 184 -16.07 -4.79 -8.75
C CYS A 184 -15.82 -5.29 -7.33
N HIS A 185 -16.76 -6.06 -6.79
CA HIS A 185 -16.70 -6.58 -5.43
C HIS A 185 -17.56 -7.85 -5.30
N SER A 186 -17.63 -8.45 -4.12
CA SER A 186 -18.36 -9.71 -3.85
C SER A 186 -19.85 -9.72 -4.23
N HIS A 187 -20.46 -8.54 -4.44
CA HIS A 187 -21.86 -8.43 -4.91
C HIS A 187 -21.95 -8.08 -6.40
N THR A 188 -20.83 -7.99 -7.12
CA THR A 188 -20.84 -7.72 -8.56
C THR A 188 -21.37 -8.94 -9.31
N GLN A 189 -22.41 -8.76 -10.09
CA GLN A 189 -22.89 -9.79 -11.01
C GLN A 189 -22.00 -9.81 -12.26
N ASN A 190 -21.81 -11.00 -12.84
CA ASN A 190 -21.07 -11.18 -14.09
C ASN A 190 -19.65 -10.57 -14.06
N LEU A 191 -18.89 -10.85 -12.99
CA LEU A 191 -17.53 -10.33 -12.82
C LEU A 191 -16.66 -10.50 -14.07
N ALA A 192 -16.76 -11.66 -14.74
CA ALA A 192 -16.00 -11.96 -15.96
C ALA A 192 -16.30 -10.99 -17.11
N GLU A 193 -17.53 -10.51 -17.24
CA GLU A 193 -17.91 -9.54 -18.28
C GLU A 193 -17.26 -8.17 -18.00
N MET A 194 -17.19 -7.78 -16.72
CA MET A 194 -16.56 -6.54 -16.31
C MET A 194 -15.05 -6.59 -16.54
N THR A 195 -14.40 -7.68 -16.10
CA THR A 195 -12.95 -7.80 -16.21
C THR A 195 -12.47 -7.97 -17.65
N ARG A 196 -13.25 -8.58 -18.57
CA ARG A 196 -12.91 -8.65 -20.00
C ARG A 196 -12.89 -7.29 -20.70
N GLN A 197 -13.55 -6.27 -20.17
CA GLN A 197 -13.51 -4.91 -20.74
C GLN A 197 -12.22 -4.15 -20.34
N ALA A 198 -11.53 -4.61 -19.31
CA ALA A 198 -10.38 -3.90 -18.74
C ALA A 198 -9.22 -3.75 -19.73
N ASP A 199 -8.76 -2.53 -19.96
CA ASP A 199 -7.42 -2.25 -20.47
C ASP A 199 -6.40 -2.42 -19.34
N ILE A 200 -6.80 -2.03 -18.12
CA ILE A 200 -6.01 -2.15 -16.89
C ILE A 200 -6.89 -2.82 -15.84
N LEU A 201 -6.42 -3.94 -15.32
CA LEU A 201 -7.09 -4.72 -14.29
C LEU A 201 -6.22 -4.72 -13.01
N VAL A 202 -6.75 -4.19 -11.92
CA VAL A 202 -6.13 -4.26 -10.60
C VAL A 202 -6.95 -5.17 -9.71
N VAL A 203 -6.33 -6.21 -9.16
CA VAL A 203 -7.03 -7.24 -8.36
C VAL A 203 -6.52 -7.23 -6.93
N ALA A 204 -7.43 -6.96 -5.99
CA ALA A 204 -7.18 -6.91 -4.54
C ALA A 204 -8.41 -7.42 -3.78
N ALA A 205 -8.85 -8.63 -4.11
CA ALA A 205 -10.05 -9.25 -3.55
C ALA A 205 -9.76 -10.14 -2.32
N GLY A 206 -8.51 -10.60 -2.17
CA GLY A 206 -8.15 -11.61 -1.17
C GLY A 206 -8.84 -12.94 -1.42
N SER A 207 -9.13 -13.23 -2.70
CA SER A 207 -9.80 -14.46 -3.15
C SER A 207 -8.86 -15.22 -4.08
N PRO A 208 -8.24 -16.30 -3.60
CA PRO A 208 -7.25 -17.06 -4.34
C PRO A 208 -7.71 -17.48 -5.74
N ARG A 209 -6.89 -17.16 -6.77
CA ARG A 209 -7.13 -17.58 -8.16
C ARG A 209 -8.50 -17.19 -8.73
N LEU A 210 -9.01 -16.05 -8.31
CA LEU A 210 -10.32 -15.53 -8.72
C LEU A 210 -10.38 -15.20 -10.21
N ILE A 211 -9.29 -14.66 -10.77
CA ILE A 211 -9.23 -14.18 -12.15
C ILE A 211 -8.50 -15.20 -13.02
N THR A 212 -9.22 -15.77 -13.97
CA THR A 212 -8.73 -16.77 -14.92
C THR A 212 -8.45 -16.16 -16.30
N GLY A 213 -7.79 -16.92 -17.19
CA GLY A 213 -7.43 -16.44 -18.53
C GLY A 213 -8.61 -16.09 -19.44
N ASP A 214 -9.78 -16.71 -19.25
CA ASP A 214 -11.00 -16.40 -20.00
C ASP A 214 -11.72 -15.13 -19.51
N MET A 215 -11.31 -14.61 -18.34
CA MET A 215 -11.86 -13.39 -17.74
C MET A 215 -11.11 -12.12 -18.16
N VAL A 216 -10.10 -12.22 -19.00
CA VAL A 216 -9.31 -11.07 -19.47
C VAL A 216 -9.23 -11.04 -20.99
N LYS A 217 -9.09 -9.84 -21.56
CA LYS A 217 -8.82 -9.66 -22.99
C LYS A 217 -7.33 -9.71 -23.31
N ASP A 218 -6.99 -9.89 -24.57
CA ASP A 218 -5.61 -9.81 -25.04
C ASP A 218 -5.08 -8.37 -24.90
N GLY A 219 -3.82 -8.24 -24.49
CA GLY A 219 -3.15 -6.96 -24.31
C GLY A 219 -3.48 -6.23 -22.99
N VAL A 220 -4.22 -6.85 -22.07
CA VAL A 220 -4.55 -6.26 -20.77
C VAL A 220 -3.29 -6.03 -19.91
N VAL A 221 -3.29 -4.97 -19.11
CA VAL A 221 -2.34 -4.78 -18.01
C VAL A 221 -2.94 -5.33 -16.73
N VAL A 222 -2.26 -6.25 -16.04
CA VAL A 222 -2.78 -6.89 -14.82
C VAL A 222 -1.87 -6.64 -13.63
N ILE A 223 -2.43 -6.07 -12.58
CA ILE A 223 -1.79 -5.86 -11.29
C ILE A 223 -2.47 -6.75 -10.26
N ASP A 224 -1.78 -7.78 -9.81
CA ASP A 224 -2.22 -8.64 -8.72
C ASP A 224 -1.63 -8.15 -7.40
N VAL A 225 -2.50 -7.67 -6.52
CA VAL A 225 -2.13 -7.07 -5.23
C VAL A 225 -2.11 -8.11 -4.11
N ALA A 226 -2.89 -9.18 -4.28
CA ALA A 226 -3.09 -10.16 -3.23
C ALA A 226 -1.84 -11.00 -2.96
N MET A 227 -1.71 -11.44 -1.73
CA MET A 227 -0.67 -12.36 -1.30
C MET A 227 -1.31 -13.46 -0.44
N ASN A 228 -1.75 -14.51 -1.11
CA ASN A 228 -2.30 -15.69 -0.47
C ASN A 228 -1.17 -16.67 -0.17
N ARG A 229 -1.30 -17.46 0.89
CA ARG A 229 -0.34 -18.50 1.26
C ARG A 229 -0.98 -19.88 1.10
N ASP A 230 -0.33 -20.72 0.35
CA ASP A 230 -0.72 -22.12 0.22
C ASP A 230 -0.48 -22.85 1.55
N PRO A 231 -1.49 -23.47 2.15
CA PRO A 231 -1.36 -24.09 3.45
C PRO A 231 -0.48 -25.36 3.44
N GLU A 232 -0.37 -26.04 2.29
CA GLU A 232 0.39 -27.28 2.16
C GLU A 232 1.87 -27.00 1.82
N THR A 233 2.10 -26.11 0.84
CA THR A 233 3.46 -25.85 0.33
C THR A 233 4.12 -24.64 0.97
N GLY A 234 3.34 -23.78 1.65
CA GLY A 234 3.79 -22.50 2.20
C GLY A 234 4.13 -21.44 1.14
N LYS A 235 3.95 -21.74 -0.14
CA LYS A 235 4.25 -20.81 -1.24
C LYS A 235 3.21 -19.70 -1.32
N PHE A 236 3.67 -18.52 -1.75
CA PHE A 236 2.79 -17.39 -1.99
C PHE A 236 2.29 -17.37 -3.45
N PHE A 237 1.04 -16.94 -3.63
CA PHE A 237 0.38 -16.76 -4.92
C PHE A 237 -0.69 -15.67 -4.80
N GLY A 238 -1.18 -15.18 -5.92
CA GLY A 238 -2.13 -14.07 -5.98
C GLY A 238 -3.60 -14.47 -6.14
N ASP A 239 -4.41 -13.46 -6.44
CA ASP A 239 -5.82 -13.63 -6.81
C ASP A 239 -5.98 -13.97 -8.31
N VAL A 240 -4.90 -13.89 -9.10
CA VAL A 240 -4.88 -14.15 -10.53
C VAL A 240 -4.27 -15.51 -10.83
N VAL A 241 -4.85 -16.27 -11.75
CA VAL A 241 -4.25 -17.49 -12.30
C VAL A 241 -3.14 -17.08 -13.26
N PHE A 242 -1.94 -16.88 -12.72
CA PHE A 242 -0.80 -16.27 -13.42
C PHE A 242 -0.50 -16.91 -14.77
N ASP A 243 -0.35 -18.23 -14.82
CA ASP A 243 0.06 -18.98 -16.04
C ASP A 243 -0.95 -18.89 -17.20
N GLU A 244 -2.22 -18.62 -16.89
CA GLU A 244 -3.26 -18.41 -17.89
C GLU A 244 -3.28 -16.97 -18.38
N VAL A 245 -3.24 -16.02 -17.44
CA VAL A 245 -3.38 -14.59 -17.70
C VAL A 245 -2.13 -14.01 -18.37
N GLU A 246 -0.93 -14.50 -18.01
CA GLU A 246 0.33 -14.10 -18.65
C GLU A 246 0.33 -14.28 -20.17
N LYS A 247 -0.36 -15.31 -20.67
CA LYS A 247 -0.44 -15.60 -22.11
C LYS A 247 -1.18 -14.51 -22.90
N LYS A 248 -2.03 -13.74 -22.23
CA LYS A 248 -2.88 -12.70 -22.83
C LYS A 248 -2.43 -11.27 -22.45
N ALA A 249 -1.87 -11.11 -21.27
CA ALA A 249 -1.48 -9.81 -20.76
C ALA A 249 -0.33 -9.18 -21.57
N ALA A 250 -0.35 -7.86 -21.71
CA ALA A 250 0.82 -7.07 -22.14
C ALA A 250 1.80 -6.90 -20.99
N PHE A 251 1.28 -6.63 -19.78
CA PHE A 251 2.05 -6.48 -18.55
C PHE A 251 1.34 -7.23 -17.41
N ILE A 252 2.13 -7.85 -16.52
CA ILE A 252 1.59 -8.53 -15.34
C ILE A 252 2.58 -8.45 -14.16
N THR A 253 2.05 -8.30 -12.95
CA THR A 253 2.86 -8.41 -11.72
C THR A 253 2.98 -9.85 -11.25
N PRO A 254 4.17 -10.31 -10.83
CA PRO A 254 4.32 -11.61 -10.18
C PRO A 254 3.91 -11.54 -8.70
N VAL A 255 3.48 -12.66 -8.14
CA VAL A 255 3.28 -12.84 -6.71
C VAL A 255 4.08 -14.07 -6.25
N PRO A 256 5.09 -13.89 -5.37
CA PRO A 256 5.59 -12.63 -4.79
C PRO A 256 6.51 -11.85 -5.75
N GLY A 257 6.80 -10.59 -5.37
CA GLY A 257 7.80 -9.76 -6.07
C GLY A 257 7.23 -8.58 -6.86
N GLY A 258 5.90 -8.52 -7.02
CA GLY A 258 5.19 -7.39 -7.61
C GLY A 258 4.89 -6.28 -6.59
N VAL A 259 3.63 -6.18 -6.15
CA VAL A 259 3.11 -5.04 -5.37
C VAL A 259 3.67 -4.96 -3.95
N GLY A 260 3.88 -6.08 -3.25
CA GLY A 260 4.31 -6.08 -1.85
C GLY A 260 5.60 -5.29 -1.56
N PRO A 261 6.69 -5.47 -2.32
CA PRO A 261 7.89 -4.63 -2.19
C PRO A 261 7.61 -3.14 -2.38
N MET A 262 6.74 -2.78 -3.33
CA MET A 262 6.39 -1.39 -3.62
C MET A 262 5.63 -0.72 -2.48
N THR A 263 4.71 -1.42 -1.83
CA THR A 263 4.02 -0.91 -0.63
C THR A 263 5.01 -0.42 0.42
N ARG A 264 6.06 -1.19 0.68
CA ARG A 264 7.10 -0.83 1.67
C ARG A 264 7.98 0.35 1.20
N ALA A 265 8.32 0.40 -0.09
CA ALA A 265 9.08 1.52 -0.64
C ALA A 265 8.27 2.83 -0.57
N MET A 266 6.95 2.77 -0.83
CA MET A 266 6.08 3.95 -0.69
C MET A 266 5.92 4.40 0.77
N LEU A 267 5.94 3.47 1.72
CA LEU A 267 5.97 3.82 3.12
C LEU A 267 7.22 4.66 3.47
N MET A 268 8.40 4.26 2.99
CA MET A 268 9.64 5.05 3.17
C MET A 268 9.53 6.44 2.52
N LYS A 269 8.90 6.51 1.33
CA LYS A 269 8.65 7.79 0.65
C LYS A 269 7.68 8.68 1.43
N ASN A 270 6.61 8.13 2.02
CA ASN A 270 5.69 8.88 2.87
C ASN A 270 6.38 9.41 4.13
N ILE A 271 7.24 8.63 4.79
CA ILE A 271 8.01 9.09 5.96
C ILE A 271 8.92 10.27 5.58
N LEU A 272 9.60 10.16 4.44
CA LEU A 272 10.44 11.27 3.93
C LEU A 272 9.59 12.51 3.64
N THR A 273 8.45 12.35 2.99
CA THR A 273 7.52 13.46 2.67
C THR A 273 7.00 14.14 3.93
N ALA A 274 6.56 13.36 4.94
CA ALA A 274 6.13 13.89 6.22
C ALA A 274 7.25 14.68 6.90
N ALA A 275 8.47 14.13 6.92
CA ALA A 275 9.64 14.78 7.48
C ALA A 275 10.01 16.10 6.77
N GLN A 276 9.79 16.20 5.47
CA GLN A 276 10.01 17.44 4.71
C GLN A 276 8.95 18.49 5.06
N GLN A 277 7.68 18.10 5.10
CA GLN A 277 6.56 18.99 5.42
C GLN A 277 6.65 19.58 6.83
N HIS A 278 7.01 18.78 7.83
CA HIS A 278 7.17 19.27 9.20
C HIS A 278 8.22 20.38 9.31
N ARG A 279 9.29 20.31 8.51
CA ARG A 279 10.37 21.31 8.51
C ARG A 279 10.07 22.57 7.70
N GLU A 280 9.11 22.51 6.78
CA GLU A 280 8.65 23.69 6.05
C GLU A 280 7.73 24.56 6.92
N THR A 281 6.98 23.91 7.85
CA THR A 281 6.08 24.58 8.81
C THR A 281 6.84 25.24 9.96
N ASP A 282 8.08 24.82 10.23
CA ASP A 282 8.93 25.36 11.31
C ASP A 282 9.73 26.61 10.88
N LYS A 283 9.57 27.07 9.64
CA LYS A 283 10.18 28.32 9.10
C LYS A 283 9.17 29.45 9.04
#